data_09e29e2a5c5b33fb5e35aa087e66119e
#
_entry.id   09e29e2a5c5b33fb5e35aa087e66119e
#
_cell.length_a   1.000
_cell.length_b   1.000
_cell.length_c   1.000
_cell.angle_alpha   90.00
_cell.angle_beta   90.00
_cell.angle_gamma   90.00
#
_symmetry.space_group_name_H-M   'P 1'
#
loop_
_entity.id
_entity.type
_entity.pdbx_description
1 polymer ?
#
loop_
_entity_poly.entity_id
_entity_poly.type
_entity_poly.pdbx_seq_one_letter_code
_entity_poly.pdbx_strand_id
1 'polypeptide(L)'
;MFTGTHKRIGAVTLLIGALFAQSHQPGPFADLRRFSDAPVISPRGEGWESAGTFNPAVVERGEKIVMLYRAQDKQGTSRLGYAESADGIHFTRKNKPALSPEAPYEKDGGVEDPRLVKFGDTYYLTYTGYNKKDAQLCLATSKDLIHWNRKGVIIPANKGNWNVKWTKSGAIVPQKINGMYWMYFLGTSAHGKDQGGLASSRDLLHWTEETKTPVLPVRPGRFDSRVAEPGPAPLVTTGGIILIYNGADDNLVYRTGVAEFDLKDPSKLIWRSDEPIFSPEKNWEKVGQVPNVVFVEGMIRRGNSWLFYYGGADKYIGVAKVKAADLH
;
A
#
# COMPACT_ATOMS: atom_id res chain seq x y z
N MET A 1 -61.06 -46.91 -49.01
CA MET A 1 -60.24 -46.99 -47.78
C MET A 1 -59.28 -45.83 -47.81
N PHE A 2 -59.57 -44.80 -47.01
CA PHE A 2 -58.72 -43.58 -46.94
C PHE A 2 -57.91 -43.66 -45.67
N THR A 3 -56.59 -43.62 -45.79
CA THR A 3 -55.64 -43.52 -44.68
C THR A 3 -55.20 -42.06 -44.53
N GLY A 4 -55.65 -41.45 -43.47
CA GLY A 4 -55.25 -40.06 -43.11
C GLY A 4 -53.94 -40.01 -42.40
N THR A 5 -53.02 -39.21 -42.90
CA THR A 5 -51.70 -38.94 -42.27
C THR A 5 -51.77 -37.68 -41.42
N HIS A 6 -51.65 -37.81 -40.08
CA HIS A 6 -51.56 -36.67 -39.16
C HIS A 6 -50.11 -36.14 -39.13
N LYS A 7 -49.91 -34.92 -39.55
CA LYS A 7 -48.68 -34.14 -39.32
C LYS A 7 -48.70 -33.58 -37.90
N ARG A 8 -47.75 -33.97 -37.08
CA ARG A 8 -47.44 -33.31 -35.80
C ARG A 8 -46.59 -32.08 -36.05
N ILE A 9 -47.11 -30.92 -35.67
CA ILE A 9 -46.36 -29.64 -35.61
C ILE A 9 -45.64 -29.60 -34.26
N GLY A 10 -44.33 -29.69 -34.29
CA GLY A 10 -43.50 -29.52 -33.11
C GLY A 10 -43.33 -28.03 -32.82
N ALA A 11 -43.78 -27.57 -31.66
CA ALA A 11 -43.51 -26.23 -31.15
C ALA A 11 -42.07 -26.16 -30.66
N VAL A 12 -41.27 -25.30 -31.31
CA VAL A 12 -39.90 -24.95 -30.85
C VAL A 12 -40.05 -23.81 -29.86
N THR A 13 -39.83 -24.10 -28.57
CA THR A 13 -39.79 -23.09 -27.51
C THR A 13 -38.37 -22.48 -27.51
N LEU A 14 -38.25 -21.25 -28.01
CA LEU A 14 -37.02 -20.45 -27.85
C LEU A 14 -36.89 -20.02 -26.39
N LEU A 15 -35.94 -20.60 -25.66
CA LEU A 15 -35.48 -20.07 -24.38
C LEU A 15 -34.56 -18.86 -24.66
N ILE A 16 -35.10 -17.66 -24.49
CA ILE A 16 -34.33 -16.43 -24.43
C ILE A 16 -33.63 -16.38 -23.07
N GLY A 17 -32.36 -16.78 -23.01
CA GLY A 17 -31.54 -16.60 -21.86
C GLY A 17 -31.29 -15.10 -21.64
N ALA A 18 -31.92 -14.51 -20.63
CA ALA A 18 -31.60 -13.18 -20.17
C ALA A 18 -30.20 -13.23 -19.55
N LEU A 19 -29.21 -12.72 -20.27
CA LEU A 19 -27.92 -12.35 -19.68
C LEU A 19 -28.17 -11.18 -18.72
N PHE A 20 -28.26 -11.48 -17.44
CA PHE A 20 -28.14 -10.46 -16.41
C PHE A 20 -26.68 -9.95 -16.48
N ALA A 21 -26.48 -8.80 -17.11
CA ALA A 21 -25.28 -8.01 -16.90
C ALA A 21 -25.25 -7.65 -15.43
N GLN A 22 -24.41 -8.32 -14.65
CA GLN A 22 -24.08 -7.88 -13.30
C GLN A 22 -23.53 -6.47 -13.43
N SER A 23 -24.32 -5.47 -13.02
CA SER A 23 -23.83 -4.12 -12.87
C SER A 23 -22.72 -4.17 -11.82
N HIS A 24 -21.48 -4.12 -12.25
CA HIS A 24 -20.34 -3.96 -11.36
C HIS A 24 -20.51 -2.60 -10.69
N GLN A 25 -20.95 -2.61 -9.45
CA GLN A 25 -20.88 -1.43 -8.60
C GLN A 25 -19.40 -1.03 -8.54
N PRO A 26 -19.06 0.23 -8.81
CA PRO A 26 -17.68 0.68 -8.69
C PRO A 26 -17.20 0.41 -7.25
N GLY A 27 -16.06 -0.28 -7.13
CA GLY A 27 -15.48 -0.58 -5.83
C GLY A 27 -15.09 0.68 -5.06
N PRO A 28 -14.69 0.53 -3.78
CA PRO A 28 -14.24 1.65 -2.97
C PRO A 28 -13.17 2.48 -3.70
N PHE A 29 -13.28 3.81 -3.63
CA PHE A 29 -12.32 4.77 -4.19
C PHE A 29 -12.18 4.79 -5.73
N ALA A 30 -13.14 4.26 -6.48
CA ALA A 30 -13.10 4.24 -7.95
C ALA A 30 -12.96 5.63 -8.61
N ASP A 31 -13.43 6.70 -7.92
CA ASP A 31 -13.32 8.09 -8.36
C ASP A 31 -12.06 8.80 -7.84
N LEU A 32 -11.01 8.07 -7.48
CA LEU A 32 -9.76 8.66 -7.03
C LEU A 32 -9.12 9.52 -8.13
N ARG A 33 -8.92 10.80 -7.85
CA ARG A 33 -8.37 11.79 -8.80
C ARG A 33 -7.22 12.56 -8.20
N ARG A 34 -6.26 12.96 -9.02
CA ARG A 34 -5.18 13.85 -8.60
C ARG A 34 -5.75 15.14 -8.02
N PHE A 35 -5.26 15.50 -6.84
CA PHE A 35 -5.65 16.73 -6.16
C PHE A 35 -4.74 17.90 -6.55
N SER A 36 -3.51 17.60 -6.98
CA SER A 36 -2.56 18.55 -7.56
C SER A 36 -2.02 18.01 -8.87
N ASP A 37 -1.84 18.87 -9.87
CA ASP A 37 -1.20 18.51 -11.14
C ASP A 37 0.32 18.41 -11.02
N ALA A 38 0.92 19.12 -10.07
CA ALA A 38 2.33 19.08 -9.74
C ALA A 38 2.60 18.25 -8.49
N PRO A 39 3.82 17.74 -8.32
CA PRO A 39 4.23 17.11 -7.07
C PRO A 39 4.12 18.06 -5.88
N VAL A 40 3.66 17.56 -4.73
CA VAL A 40 3.62 18.31 -3.47
C VAL A 40 4.99 18.34 -2.77
N ILE A 41 5.84 17.34 -3.04
CA ILE A 41 7.25 17.32 -2.62
C ILE A 41 8.09 16.81 -3.80
N SER A 42 9.20 17.51 -4.05
CA SER A 42 10.22 17.15 -5.06
C SER A 42 11.60 17.11 -4.42
N PRO A 43 12.56 16.40 -4.99
CA PRO A 43 13.96 16.44 -4.58
C PRO A 43 14.48 17.87 -4.50
N ARG A 44 15.41 18.14 -3.58
CA ARG A 44 16.04 19.47 -3.46
C ARG A 44 17.51 19.38 -3.00
N GLY A 45 18.26 20.40 -3.36
CA GLY A 45 19.65 20.58 -2.93
C GLY A 45 20.59 19.47 -3.41
N GLU A 46 21.71 19.36 -2.74
CA GLU A 46 22.77 18.37 -3.05
C GLU A 46 22.93 17.31 -1.93
N GLY A 47 22.08 17.37 -0.92
CA GLY A 47 22.17 16.50 0.28
C GLY A 47 21.34 15.22 0.19
N TRP A 48 20.83 14.85 1.34
CA TRP A 48 20.17 13.56 1.60
C TRP A 48 18.81 13.35 0.86
N GLU A 49 18.22 14.40 0.29
CA GLU A 49 16.98 14.34 -0.50
C GLU A 49 17.18 14.82 -1.94
N SER A 50 18.41 14.68 -2.48
CA SER A 50 18.79 15.24 -3.78
C SER A 50 18.40 14.38 -4.97
N ALA A 51 18.30 13.05 -4.82
CA ALA A 51 17.98 12.16 -5.93
C ALA A 51 16.50 11.84 -6.03
N GLY A 52 15.81 11.65 -4.91
CA GLY A 52 14.39 11.30 -4.87
C GLY A 52 13.73 11.62 -3.54
N THR A 53 12.43 11.91 -3.59
CA THR A 53 11.52 12.02 -2.45
C THR A 53 10.25 11.27 -2.83
N PHE A 54 9.91 10.17 -2.16
CA PHE A 54 8.82 9.28 -2.55
C PHE A 54 8.32 8.44 -1.37
N ASN A 55 7.36 7.58 -1.57
CA ASN A 55 6.82 6.63 -0.58
C ASN A 55 6.47 7.31 0.76
N PRO A 56 5.43 8.17 0.77
CA PRO A 56 5.07 8.98 1.93
C PRO A 56 4.08 8.27 2.86
N ALA A 57 4.38 8.18 4.14
CA ALA A 57 3.40 7.89 5.18
C ALA A 57 2.85 9.18 5.79
N VAL A 58 1.58 9.20 6.15
CA VAL A 58 0.94 10.38 6.77
C VAL A 58 0.16 10.01 8.02
N VAL A 59 0.06 10.98 8.93
CA VAL A 59 -0.75 10.89 10.13
C VAL A 59 -1.21 12.28 10.58
N GLU A 60 -2.35 12.37 11.27
CA GLU A 60 -2.77 13.61 11.91
C GLU A 60 -2.02 13.89 13.22
N ARG A 61 -1.65 15.15 13.40
CA ARG A 61 -1.13 15.70 14.66
C ARG A 61 -1.75 17.07 14.91
N GLY A 62 -2.74 17.10 15.76
CA GLY A 62 -3.58 18.29 15.91
C GLY A 62 -4.29 18.61 14.59
N GLU A 63 -4.23 19.87 14.15
CA GLU A 63 -4.85 20.30 12.90
C GLU A 63 -3.97 20.06 11.66
N LYS A 64 -2.74 19.55 11.84
CA LYS A 64 -1.77 19.33 10.76
C LYS A 64 -1.72 17.88 10.31
N ILE A 65 -1.44 17.71 9.04
CA ILE A 65 -0.98 16.46 8.46
C ILE A 65 0.54 16.42 8.58
N VAL A 66 1.06 15.42 9.25
CA VAL A 66 2.49 15.11 9.31
C VAL A 66 2.79 14.00 8.32
N MET A 67 3.83 14.19 7.52
CA MET A 67 4.33 13.25 6.53
C MET A 67 5.75 12.82 6.89
N LEU A 68 5.98 11.51 6.96
CA LEU A 68 7.30 10.92 6.81
C LEU A 68 7.43 10.39 5.40
N TYR A 69 8.53 10.69 4.73
CA TYR A 69 8.75 10.28 3.35
C TYR A 69 10.15 9.73 3.15
N ARG A 70 10.28 8.74 2.29
CA ARG A 70 11.59 8.28 1.84
C ARG A 70 12.25 9.36 1.03
N ALA A 71 13.48 9.68 1.38
CA ALA A 71 14.34 10.60 0.67
C ALA A 71 15.68 9.93 0.40
N GLN A 72 16.19 10.07 -0.82
CA GLN A 72 17.39 9.38 -1.27
C GLN A 72 18.41 10.39 -1.78
N ASP A 73 19.67 10.19 -1.41
CA ASP A 73 20.81 10.92 -1.96
C ASP A 73 21.32 10.31 -3.27
N LYS A 74 22.26 10.98 -3.93
CA LYS A 74 22.86 10.54 -5.21
C LYS A 74 23.66 9.24 -5.08
N GLN A 75 24.04 8.83 -3.87
CA GLN A 75 24.72 7.56 -3.59
C GLN A 75 23.73 6.39 -3.41
N GLY A 76 22.42 6.70 -3.43
CA GLY A 76 21.35 5.72 -3.25
C GLY A 76 21.11 5.33 -1.80
N THR A 77 21.53 6.15 -0.82
CA THR A 77 21.23 5.94 0.60
C THR A 77 19.93 6.63 0.96
N SER A 78 19.00 5.87 1.50
CA SER A 78 17.66 6.34 1.88
C SER A 78 17.60 6.79 3.35
N ARG A 79 16.84 7.84 3.61
CA ARG A 79 16.50 8.37 4.93
C ARG A 79 15.03 8.74 4.96
N LEU A 80 14.46 8.94 6.15
CA LEU A 80 13.10 9.46 6.25
C LEU A 80 13.12 10.96 6.53
N GLY A 81 12.51 11.72 5.63
CA GLY A 81 12.24 13.13 5.81
C GLY A 81 10.98 13.37 6.64
N TYR A 82 10.85 14.57 7.20
CA TYR A 82 9.68 15.03 7.92
C TYR A 82 9.14 16.29 7.26
N ALA A 83 7.84 16.32 7.01
CA ALA A 83 7.13 17.49 6.55
C ALA A 83 5.78 17.62 7.24
N GLU A 84 5.25 18.84 7.33
CA GLU A 84 3.91 19.09 7.86
C GLU A 84 3.13 20.10 7.00
N SER A 85 1.82 19.94 6.96
CA SER A 85 0.89 20.75 6.17
C SER A 85 -0.41 20.98 6.93
N ALA A 86 -1.00 22.15 6.78
CA ALA A 86 -2.35 22.44 7.27
C ALA A 86 -3.43 22.09 6.25
N ASP A 87 -3.13 22.20 4.95
CA ASP A 87 -4.09 22.03 3.85
C ASP A 87 -3.94 20.71 3.07
N GLY A 88 -2.85 19.94 3.32
CA GLY A 88 -2.57 18.69 2.65
C GLY A 88 -1.88 18.80 1.29
N ILE A 89 -1.54 20.02 0.85
CA ILE A 89 -0.85 20.28 -0.43
C ILE A 89 0.48 21.00 -0.21
N HIS A 90 0.47 22.03 0.62
CA HIS A 90 1.65 22.84 0.90
C HIS A 90 2.36 22.31 2.14
N PHE A 91 3.50 21.65 1.93
CA PHE A 91 4.28 21.01 2.98
C PHE A 91 5.52 21.82 3.34
N THR A 92 5.70 22.08 4.64
CA THR A 92 6.94 22.64 5.20
C THR A 92 7.83 21.50 5.67
N ARG A 93 9.01 21.32 5.04
CA ARG A 93 9.97 20.26 5.33
C ARG A 93 11.00 20.69 6.38
N LYS A 94 11.40 19.75 7.24
CA LYS A 94 12.58 19.92 8.09
C LYS A 94 13.87 19.76 7.26
N ASN A 95 14.93 20.46 7.67
CA ASN A 95 16.22 20.39 6.97
C ASN A 95 17.04 19.15 7.34
N LYS A 96 16.72 18.48 8.44
CA LYS A 96 17.37 17.23 8.88
C LYS A 96 16.38 16.09 8.74
N PRO A 97 16.85 14.87 8.37
CA PRO A 97 16.00 13.70 8.36
C PRO A 97 15.49 13.37 9.77
N ALA A 98 14.28 12.81 9.85
CA ALA A 98 13.70 12.29 11.09
C ALA A 98 14.33 10.94 11.47
N LEU A 99 14.77 10.16 10.48
CA LEU A 99 15.44 8.88 10.70
C LEU A 99 16.52 8.70 9.65
N SER A 100 17.75 8.45 10.11
CA SER A 100 18.92 8.15 9.26
C SER A 100 19.44 6.74 9.55
N PRO A 101 20.17 6.09 8.64
CA PRO A 101 20.75 4.79 8.90
C PRO A 101 21.70 4.81 10.11
N GLU A 102 21.49 3.89 11.05
CA GLU A 102 22.33 3.72 12.25
C GLU A 102 22.64 2.26 12.53
N ALA A 103 21.66 1.37 12.30
CA ALA A 103 21.78 -0.05 12.60
C ALA A 103 22.48 -0.82 11.45
N PRO A 104 23.13 -1.97 11.73
CA PRO A 104 23.77 -2.77 10.68
C PRO A 104 22.82 -3.20 9.55
N TYR A 105 21.55 -3.41 9.84
CA TYR A 105 20.53 -3.77 8.86
C TYR A 105 20.03 -2.58 8.01
N GLU A 106 20.47 -1.36 8.30
CA GLU A 106 20.20 -0.13 7.54
C GLU A 106 21.43 0.36 6.77
N LYS A 107 22.60 -0.29 6.96
CA LYS A 107 23.87 0.20 6.46
C LYS A 107 23.89 0.23 4.93
N ASP A 108 24.38 1.34 4.37
CA ASP A 108 24.61 1.59 2.94
C ASP A 108 23.33 1.71 2.07
N GLY A 109 22.24 1.03 2.41
CA GLY A 109 20.94 1.14 1.74
C GLY A 109 20.04 2.17 2.37
N GLY A 110 19.87 2.07 3.68
CA GLY A 110 19.18 3.09 4.45
C GLY A 110 17.89 2.64 5.11
N VAL A 111 17.10 3.63 5.43
CA VAL A 111 15.76 3.54 6.03
C VAL A 111 14.74 3.91 4.95
N GLU A 112 13.84 2.99 4.59
CA GLU A 112 12.99 3.08 3.42
C GLU A 112 11.52 2.85 3.75
N ASP A 113 10.64 3.35 2.90
CA ASP A 113 9.23 2.96 2.77
C ASP A 113 8.47 2.96 4.11
N PRO A 114 8.24 4.14 4.72
CA PRO A 114 7.60 4.25 6.03
C PRO A 114 6.10 3.96 5.96
N ARG A 115 5.53 3.31 6.99
CA ARG A 115 4.10 3.29 7.26
C ARG A 115 3.84 3.68 8.70
N LEU A 116 2.80 4.46 8.92
CA LEU A 116 2.49 5.03 10.22
C LEU A 116 1.11 4.61 10.71
N VAL A 117 1.04 4.27 11.99
CA VAL A 117 -0.21 4.09 12.71
C VAL A 117 -0.07 4.64 14.12
N LYS A 118 -1.18 5.11 14.72
CA LYS A 118 -1.20 5.62 16.08
C LYS A 118 -2.07 4.76 16.96
N PHE A 119 -1.53 4.33 18.11
CA PHE A 119 -2.29 3.69 19.18
C PHE A 119 -2.07 4.44 20.50
N GLY A 120 -3.15 4.95 21.09
CA GLY A 120 -3.06 5.84 22.24
C GLY A 120 -2.17 7.04 21.92
N ASP A 121 -1.14 7.29 22.73
CA ASP A 121 -0.19 8.38 22.54
C ASP A 121 1.08 7.98 21.79
N THR A 122 1.14 6.76 21.23
CA THR A 122 2.33 6.24 20.59
C THR A 122 2.10 6.10 19.09
N TYR A 123 3.03 6.63 18.29
CA TYR A 123 3.15 6.38 16.87
C TYR A 123 4.04 5.17 16.65
N TYR A 124 3.57 4.25 15.82
CA TYR A 124 4.30 3.08 15.37
C TYR A 124 4.66 3.27 13.91
N LEU A 125 5.94 3.22 13.63
CA LEU A 125 6.52 3.32 12.31
C LEU A 125 7.07 1.96 11.91
N THR A 126 6.46 1.34 10.93
CA THR A 126 7.11 0.25 10.21
C THR A 126 7.91 0.84 9.06
N TYR A 127 9.08 0.27 8.80
CA TYR A 127 9.97 0.72 7.73
C TYR A 127 10.83 -0.43 7.24
N THR A 128 11.41 -0.27 6.08
CA THR A 128 12.39 -1.21 5.54
C THR A 128 13.80 -0.79 5.94
N GLY A 129 14.48 -1.62 6.70
CA GLY A 129 15.93 -1.53 6.88
C GLY A 129 16.61 -2.25 5.73
N TYR A 130 17.42 -1.51 4.94
CA TYR A 130 18.10 -2.05 3.78
C TYR A 130 19.62 -1.87 3.89
N ASN A 131 20.36 -2.96 3.75
CA ASN A 131 21.83 -2.96 3.87
C ASN A 131 22.54 -3.29 2.54
N LYS A 132 21.89 -3.02 1.40
CA LYS A 132 22.30 -3.36 0.03
C LYS A 132 22.27 -4.86 -0.30
N LYS A 133 22.01 -5.71 0.67
CA LYS A 133 21.85 -7.17 0.50
C LYS A 133 20.45 -7.63 0.88
N ASP A 134 20.07 -7.35 2.10
CA ASP A 134 18.79 -7.75 2.67
C ASP A 134 17.91 -6.54 2.96
N ALA A 135 16.66 -6.60 2.51
CA ALA A 135 15.61 -5.67 2.90
C ALA A 135 14.73 -6.35 3.93
N GLN A 136 14.61 -5.76 5.13
CA GLN A 136 13.93 -6.36 6.27
C GLN A 136 12.92 -5.41 6.90
N LEU A 137 11.77 -5.95 7.28
CA LEU A 137 10.73 -5.16 7.93
C LEU A 137 11.12 -4.84 9.37
N CYS A 138 11.23 -3.57 9.67
CA CYS A 138 11.65 -3.00 10.94
C CYS A 138 10.53 -2.19 11.60
N LEU A 139 10.67 -1.94 12.89
CA LEU A 139 9.76 -1.14 13.71
C LEU A 139 10.52 -0.06 14.49
N ALA A 140 9.93 1.12 14.56
CA ALA A 140 10.29 2.17 15.52
C ALA A 140 9.04 2.78 16.14
N THR A 141 9.19 3.37 17.34
CA THR A 141 8.09 4.05 18.04
C THR A 141 8.47 5.48 18.41
N SER A 142 7.48 6.37 18.43
CA SER A 142 7.66 7.78 18.81
C SER A 142 6.42 8.29 19.55
N LYS A 143 6.63 9.33 20.38
CA LYS A 143 5.55 10.11 20.99
C LYS A 143 5.30 11.45 20.26
N ASP A 144 6.23 11.87 19.42
CA ASP A 144 6.25 13.21 18.84
C ASP A 144 6.52 13.24 17.32
N LEU A 145 6.73 12.07 16.67
CA LEU A 145 7.07 11.90 15.25
C LEU A 145 8.47 12.47 14.86
N ILE A 146 9.27 12.86 15.85
CA ILE A 146 10.60 13.46 15.67
C ILE A 146 11.68 12.58 16.28
N HIS A 147 11.46 12.13 17.51
CA HIS A 147 12.38 11.27 18.23
C HIS A 147 11.89 9.82 18.15
N TRP A 148 12.69 8.99 17.52
CA TRP A 148 12.33 7.59 17.22
C TRP A 148 13.14 6.61 18.02
N ASN A 149 12.46 5.67 18.67
CA ASN A 149 13.06 4.54 19.37
C ASN A 149 12.94 3.30 18.50
N ARG A 150 14.05 2.88 17.88
CA ARG A 150 14.11 1.64 17.06
C ARG A 150 13.85 0.41 17.91
N LYS A 151 12.99 -0.48 17.40
CA LYS A 151 12.70 -1.80 18.00
C LYS A 151 13.40 -2.93 17.25
N GLY A 152 14.05 -2.60 16.14
CA GLY A 152 14.78 -3.56 15.33
C GLY A 152 13.93 -4.23 14.25
N VAL A 153 14.45 -5.32 13.71
CA VAL A 153 13.77 -6.15 12.71
C VAL A 153 12.65 -6.92 13.36
N ILE A 154 11.42 -6.81 12.80
CA ILE A 154 10.23 -7.49 13.31
C ILE A 154 9.81 -8.68 12.45
N ILE A 155 10.05 -8.63 11.14
CA ILE A 155 9.93 -9.77 10.23
C ILE A 155 11.24 -9.84 9.43
N PRO A 156 12.11 -10.81 9.73
CA PRO A 156 13.43 -10.89 9.08
C PRO A 156 13.33 -11.38 7.64
N ALA A 157 14.25 -10.91 6.79
CA ALA A 157 14.47 -11.44 5.45
C ALA A 157 14.98 -12.89 5.48
N ASN A 158 14.80 -13.61 4.39
CA ASN A 158 15.24 -14.99 4.20
C ASN A 158 14.67 -15.99 5.24
N LYS A 159 13.50 -15.66 5.79
CA LYS A 159 12.82 -16.47 6.79
C LYS A 159 11.33 -16.54 6.45
N GLY A 160 10.73 -17.70 6.71
CA GLY A 160 9.34 -17.96 6.42
C GLY A 160 9.14 -19.10 5.42
N ASN A 161 7.90 -19.41 5.12
CA ASN A 161 7.57 -20.57 4.28
C ASN A 161 7.59 -20.23 2.78
N TRP A 162 7.14 -19.04 2.43
CA TRP A 162 6.99 -18.59 1.05
C TRP A 162 7.80 -17.32 0.77
N ASN A 163 8.05 -16.48 1.79
CA ASN A 163 8.81 -15.23 1.76
C ASN A 163 10.30 -15.51 2.02
N VAL A 164 10.97 -16.08 1.04
CA VAL A 164 12.33 -16.62 1.18
C VAL A 164 13.44 -15.60 0.87
N LYS A 165 13.10 -14.33 0.65
CA LYS A 165 14.08 -13.25 0.37
C LYS A 165 13.82 -12.05 1.28
N TRP A 166 13.12 -11.04 0.77
CA TRP A 166 12.90 -9.77 1.44
C TRP A 166 11.55 -9.70 2.15
N THR A 167 11.51 -8.88 3.19
CA THR A 167 10.27 -8.50 3.86
C THR A 167 10.21 -6.99 3.99
N LYS A 168 9.06 -6.39 3.64
CA LYS A 168 8.87 -4.93 3.62
C LYS A 168 7.42 -4.56 3.93
N SER A 169 7.13 -3.27 3.90
CA SER A 169 5.78 -2.72 3.68
C SER A 169 4.73 -3.18 4.69
N GLY A 170 5.09 -3.07 5.98
CA GLY A 170 4.21 -3.47 7.07
C GLY A 170 3.06 -2.51 7.33
N ALA A 171 1.87 -2.81 6.79
CA ALA A 171 0.64 -2.05 6.98
C ALA A 171 -0.14 -2.57 8.19
N ILE A 172 0.06 -1.94 9.36
CA ILE A 172 -0.62 -2.33 10.61
C ILE A 172 -2.08 -1.91 10.55
N VAL A 173 -3.00 -2.82 10.87
CA VAL A 173 -4.43 -2.55 11.03
C VAL A 173 -4.63 -1.65 12.25
N PRO A 174 -5.33 -0.48 12.16
CA PRO A 174 -5.33 0.54 13.19
C PRO A 174 -6.21 0.22 14.42
N GLN A 175 -6.64 -1.00 14.56
CA GLN A 175 -7.36 -1.51 15.73
C GLN A 175 -7.14 -3.00 15.95
N LYS A 176 -7.44 -3.48 17.16
CA LYS A 176 -7.45 -4.92 17.42
C LYS A 176 -8.63 -5.59 16.75
N ILE A 177 -8.39 -6.79 16.21
CA ILE A 177 -9.41 -7.69 15.71
C ILE A 177 -9.23 -9.02 16.43
N ASN A 178 -10.29 -9.53 17.07
CA ASN A 178 -10.27 -10.76 17.87
C ASN A 178 -9.18 -10.74 18.97
N GLY A 179 -8.95 -9.56 19.59
CA GLY A 179 -7.95 -9.40 20.66
C GLY A 179 -6.49 -9.30 20.21
N MET A 180 -6.22 -9.40 18.90
CA MET A 180 -4.89 -9.34 18.31
C MET A 180 -4.71 -8.08 17.47
N TYR A 181 -3.47 -7.60 17.32
CA TYR A 181 -3.06 -6.66 16.29
C TYR A 181 -2.65 -7.43 15.05
N TRP A 182 -2.96 -6.88 13.87
CA TRP A 182 -2.70 -7.49 12.57
C TRP A 182 -1.90 -6.56 11.68
N MET A 183 -1.08 -7.13 10.81
CA MET A 183 -0.25 -6.39 9.87
C MET A 183 -0.16 -7.15 8.55
N TYR A 184 -0.57 -6.52 7.48
CA TYR A 184 -0.24 -6.99 6.14
C TYR A 184 1.18 -6.53 5.79
N PHE A 185 2.00 -7.39 5.22
CA PHE A 185 3.37 -7.08 4.87
C PHE A 185 3.75 -7.68 3.51
N LEU A 186 4.81 -7.17 2.88
CA LEU A 186 5.34 -7.77 1.66
C LEU A 186 6.39 -8.83 2.00
N GLY A 187 6.28 -9.98 1.35
CA GLY A 187 7.31 -11.00 1.29
C GLY A 187 7.67 -11.37 -0.14
N THR A 188 8.96 -11.60 -0.41
CA THR A 188 9.44 -11.99 -1.74
C THR A 188 9.61 -13.50 -1.83
N SER A 189 8.91 -14.13 -2.77
CA SER A 189 8.98 -15.58 -3.01
C SER A 189 10.29 -16.01 -3.70
N ALA A 190 10.56 -17.32 -3.70
CA ALA A 190 11.71 -17.90 -4.40
C ALA A 190 11.75 -17.57 -5.90
N HIS A 191 10.59 -17.34 -6.51
CA HIS A 191 10.45 -16.97 -7.93
C HIS A 191 10.51 -15.46 -8.18
N GLY A 192 10.90 -14.66 -7.18
CA GLY A 192 11.03 -13.21 -7.31
C GLY A 192 9.70 -12.46 -7.46
N LYS A 193 8.59 -13.05 -7.03
CA LYS A 193 7.29 -12.39 -6.93
C LYS A 193 7.13 -11.79 -5.54
N ASP A 194 6.74 -10.51 -5.49
CA ASP A 194 6.48 -9.78 -4.27
C ASP A 194 4.99 -9.83 -3.95
N GLN A 195 4.62 -10.38 -2.79
CA GLN A 195 3.25 -10.73 -2.46
C GLN A 195 2.90 -10.33 -1.03
N GLY A 196 1.61 -10.12 -0.75
CA GLY A 196 1.16 -9.76 0.59
C GLY A 196 1.04 -10.97 1.52
N GLY A 197 1.69 -10.89 2.68
CA GLY A 197 1.56 -11.81 3.80
C GLY A 197 0.77 -11.20 4.95
N LEU A 198 0.56 -11.97 6.02
CA LEU A 198 -0.13 -11.55 7.23
C LEU A 198 0.67 -11.93 8.47
N ALA A 199 0.79 -10.99 9.40
CA ALA A 199 1.40 -11.21 10.71
C ALA A 199 0.48 -10.72 11.82
N SER A 200 0.60 -11.32 13.01
CA SER A 200 -0.12 -10.90 14.21
C SER A 200 0.82 -10.52 15.36
N SER A 201 0.28 -9.76 16.30
CA SER A 201 0.96 -9.37 17.52
C SER A 201 -0.01 -9.19 18.69
N ARG A 202 0.43 -9.45 19.91
CA ARG A 202 -0.31 -9.14 21.13
C ARG A 202 -0.02 -7.75 21.68
N ASP A 203 1.14 -7.18 21.34
CA ASP A 203 1.73 -5.99 21.97
C ASP A 203 2.25 -4.92 21.01
N LEU A 204 2.10 -5.12 19.68
CA LEU A 204 2.64 -4.26 18.60
C LEU A 204 4.18 -4.28 18.48
N LEU A 205 4.88 -5.02 19.31
CA LEU A 205 6.34 -5.07 19.31
C LEU A 205 6.88 -6.40 18.77
N HIS A 206 6.22 -7.51 19.13
CA HIS A 206 6.60 -8.84 18.72
C HIS A 206 5.59 -9.37 17.69
N TRP A 207 6.07 -9.67 16.50
CA TRP A 207 5.24 -10.07 15.38
C TRP A 207 5.54 -11.50 14.93
N THR A 208 4.48 -12.23 14.62
CA THR A 208 4.55 -13.62 14.12
C THR A 208 3.86 -13.69 12.77
N GLU A 209 4.52 -14.27 11.78
CA GLU A 209 3.90 -14.59 10.48
C GLU A 209 2.87 -15.69 10.66
N GLU A 210 1.62 -15.44 10.20
CA GLU A 210 0.48 -16.32 10.47
C GLU A 210 0.22 -17.33 9.36
N THR A 211 0.67 -17.07 8.13
CA THR A 211 0.28 -17.88 6.98
C THR A 211 1.48 -18.53 6.30
N LYS A 212 1.27 -19.73 5.77
CA LYS A 212 2.28 -20.47 4.98
C LYS A 212 2.25 -20.13 3.49
N THR A 213 1.29 -19.29 3.09
CA THR A 213 1.08 -18.81 1.71
C THR A 213 0.70 -17.33 1.74
N PRO A 214 0.92 -16.58 0.67
CA PRO A 214 0.45 -15.21 0.59
C PRO A 214 -1.07 -15.10 0.77
N VAL A 215 -1.52 -14.09 1.53
CA VAL A 215 -2.96 -13.74 1.63
C VAL A 215 -3.39 -12.79 0.51
N LEU A 216 -2.44 -12.08 -0.09
CA LEU A 216 -2.63 -11.26 -1.28
C LEU A 216 -1.63 -11.72 -2.36
N PRO A 217 -1.91 -12.82 -3.07
CA PRO A 217 -1.02 -13.33 -4.10
C PRO A 217 -1.06 -12.47 -5.36
N VAL A 218 0.00 -12.52 -6.18
CA VAL A 218 0.01 -11.94 -7.54
C VAL A 218 -0.97 -12.69 -8.44
N ARG A 219 -1.49 -12.00 -9.48
CA ARG A 219 -2.46 -12.57 -10.43
C ARG A 219 -1.90 -12.56 -11.85
N PRO A 220 -1.57 -13.72 -12.45
CA PRO A 220 -1.07 -13.78 -13.82
C PRO A 220 -1.98 -13.04 -14.81
N GLY A 221 -1.39 -12.23 -15.70
CA GLY A 221 -2.11 -11.47 -16.71
C GLY A 221 -2.88 -10.24 -16.22
N ARG A 222 -2.77 -9.88 -14.93
CA ARG A 222 -3.37 -8.68 -14.34
C ARG A 222 -2.30 -7.61 -14.06
N PHE A 223 -2.75 -6.41 -13.69
CA PHE A 223 -1.87 -5.29 -13.34
C PHE A 223 -0.95 -5.56 -12.14
N ASP A 224 -1.21 -6.61 -11.40
CA ASP A 224 -0.50 -7.07 -10.21
C ASP A 224 0.07 -8.48 -10.39
N SER A 225 0.54 -8.80 -11.62
CA SER A 225 1.08 -10.13 -11.96
C SER A 225 2.47 -10.40 -11.38
N ARG A 226 3.19 -9.37 -10.96
CA ARG A 226 4.55 -9.47 -10.40
C ARG A 226 4.65 -8.99 -8.98
N VAL A 227 3.94 -7.92 -8.62
CA VAL A 227 3.94 -7.31 -7.31
C VAL A 227 2.51 -7.13 -6.82
N ALA A 228 2.26 -7.45 -5.54
CA ALA A 228 1.05 -7.14 -4.79
C ALA A 228 1.48 -6.71 -3.38
N GLU A 229 1.77 -5.41 -3.22
CA GLU A 229 2.43 -4.83 -2.05
C GLU A 229 1.47 -3.99 -1.21
N PRO A 230 1.33 -4.23 0.11
CA PRO A 230 0.52 -3.39 0.98
C PRO A 230 0.92 -1.91 0.91
N GLY A 231 -0.08 -1.04 0.82
CA GLY A 231 0.07 0.42 0.84
C GLY A 231 0.01 1.00 2.25
N PRO A 232 -0.88 2.00 2.51
CA PRO A 232 -1.05 2.61 3.83
C PRO A 232 -1.70 1.65 4.84
N ALA A 233 -1.77 2.08 6.10
CA ALA A 233 -2.57 1.38 7.11
C ALA A 233 -3.99 1.12 6.60
N PRO A 234 -4.53 -0.13 6.72
CA PRO A 234 -5.85 -0.48 6.23
C PRO A 234 -6.97 0.31 6.91
N LEU A 235 -8.12 0.41 6.25
CA LEU A 235 -9.36 0.87 6.88
C LEU A 235 -10.13 -0.33 7.42
N VAL A 236 -10.70 -0.15 8.60
CA VAL A 236 -11.63 -1.14 9.16
C VAL A 236 -13.04 -0.56 9.07
N THR A 237 -13.93 -1.31 8.43
CA THR A 237 -15.34 -0.98 8.24
C THR A 237 -16.22 -2.05 8.90
N THR A 238 -17.53 -1.89 8.86
CA THR A 238 -18.47 -2.94 9.28
C THR A 238 -18.46 -4.14 8.34
N GLY A 239 -18.09 -3.94 7.06
CA GLY A 239 -18.02 -5.00 6.05
C GLY A 239 -16.73 -5.81 6.10
N GLY A 240 -15.61 -5.19 6.47
CA GLY A 240 -14.30 -5.86 6.42
C GLY A 240 -13.11 -4.96 6.64
N ILE A 241 -11.93 -5.46 6.28
CA ILE A 241 -10.67 -4.75 6.31
C ILE A 241 -10.31 -4.35 4.88
N ILE A 242 -10.37 -3.06 4.57
CA ILE A 242 -10.04 -2.54 3.24
C ILE A 242 -8.56 -2.21 3.19
N LEU A 243 -7.83 -2.94 2.37
CA LEU A 243 -6.41 -2.74 2.10
C LEU A 243 -6.23 -2.06 0.74
N ILE A 244 -5.68 -0.86 0.73
CA ILE A 244 -5.11 -0.27 -0.48
C ILE A 244 -3.75 -0.93 -0.70
N TYR A 245 -3.51 -1.42 -1.91
CA TYR A 245 -2.23 -2.06 -2.26
C TYR A 245 -1.70 -1.55 -3.59
N ASN A 246 -0.41 -1.71 -3.81
CA ASN A 246 0.24 -1.35 -5.06
C ASN A 246 0.60 -2.64 -5.81
N GLY A 247 0.10 -2.73 -7.03
CA GLY A 247 0.38 -3.83 -7.94
C GLY A 247 1.35 -3.40 -9.03
N ALA A 248 2.21 -4.31 -9.48
CA ALA A 248 2.97 -4.12 -10.70
C ALA A 248 2.83 -5.32 -11.63
N ASP A 249 2.77 -5.05 -12.92
CA ASP A 249 2.83 -6.07 -13.97
C ASP A 249 4.28 -6.49 -14.26
N ASP A 250 4.46 -7.41 -15.21
CA ASP A 250 5.79 -7.90 -15.58
C ASP A 250 6.67 -6.85 -16.27
N ASN A 251 6.09 -5.72 -16.71
CA ASN A 251 6.80 -4.55 -17.21
C ASN A 251 7.16 -3.54 -16.10
N LEU A 252 6.87 -3.87 -14.83
CA LEU A 252 7.06 -3.02 -13.66
C LEU A 252 6.30 -1.68 -13.73
N VAL A 253 5.13 -1.66 -14.36
CA VAL A 253 4.22 -0.52 -14.28
C VAL A 253 3.42 -0.63 -13.00
N TYR A 254 3.70 0.26 -12.04
CA TYR A 254 3.05 0.25 -10.73
C TYR A 254 1.73 1.01 -10.77
N ARG A 255 0.69 0.37 -10.25
CA ARG A 255 -0.69 0.88 -10.15
C ARG A 255 -1.29 0.52 -8.80
N THR A 256 -2.28 1.27 -8.37
CA THR A 256 -2.94 1.03 -7.08
C THR A 256 -4.22 0.24 -7.27
N GLY A 257 -4.42 -0.77 -6.42
CA GLY A 257 -5.64 -1.55 -6.31
C GLY A 257 -6.23 -1.53 -4.90
N VAL A 258 -7.38 -2.17 -4.74
CA VAL A 258 -8.08 -2.34 -3.46
C VAL A 258 -8.37 -3.81 -3.23
N ALA A 259 -8.19 -4.26 -2.01
CA ALA A 259 -8.58 -5.59 -1.55
C ALA A 259 -9.39 -5.47 -0.25
N GLU A 260 -10.34 -6.36 -0.05
CA GLU A 260 -11.14 -6.47 1.17
C GLU A 260 -10.95 -7.83 1.80
N PHE A 261 -10.65 -7.82 3.09
CA PHE A 261 -10.48 -9.03 3.89
C PHE A 261 -11.58 -9.15 4.95
N ASP A 262 -11.87 -10.37 5.35
CA ASP A 262 -12.89 -10.70 6.34
C ASP A 262 -12.50 -10.14 7.72
N LEU A 263 -13.45 -9.47 8.39
CA LEU A 263 -13.24 -8.89 9.70
C LEU A 263 -13.04 -9.94 10.81
N LYS A 264 -13.58 -11.15 10.63
CA LYS A 264 -13.42 -12.25 11.59
C LYS A 264 -12.17 -13.08 11.33
N ASP A 265 -11.73 -13.13 10.07
CA ASP A 265 -10.53 -13.83 9.63
C ASP A 265 -9.71 -12.93 8.69
N PRO A 266 -8.77 -12.13 9.22
CA PRO A 266 -7.94 -11.22 8.43
C PRO A 266 -7.08 -11.89 7.35
N SER A 267 -6.96 -13.22 7.35
CA SER A 267 -6.26 -13.96 6.29
C SER A 267 -7.14 -14.24 5.06
N LYS A 268 -8.46 -14.11 5.20
CA LYS A 268 -9.43 -14.45 4.16
C LYS A 268 -9.73 -13.25 3.27
N LEU A 269 -9.21 -13.29 2.04
CA LEU A 269 -9.55 -12.33 1.00
C LEU A 269 -11.01 -12.54 0.57
N ILE A 270 -11.85 -11.50 0.68
CA ILE A 270 -13.26 -11.50 0.27
C ILE A 270 -13.38 -11.00 -1.17
N TRP A 271 -12.73 -9.87 -1.45
CA TRP A 271 -12.82 -9.18 -2.73
C TRP A 271 -11.51 -8.47 -3.07
N ARG A 272 -11.26 -8.30 -4.37
CA ARG A 272 -10.11 -7.57 -4.89
C ARG A 272 -10.46 -6.94 -6.22
N SER A 273 -10.08 -5.67 -6.43
CA SER A 273 -10.34 -4.96 -7.67
C SER A 273 -9.68 -5.67 -8.86
N ASP A 274 -10.44 -5.87 -9.94
CA ASP A 274 -9.92 -6.47 -11.18
C ASP A 274 -9.05 -5.51 -11.95
N GLU A 275 -9.43 -4.22 -11.95
CA GLU A 275 -8.70 -3.13 -12.56
C GLU A 275 -8.11 -2.21 -11.50
N PRO A 276 -7.02 -1.50 -11.81
CA PRO A 276 -6.46 -0.53 -10.88
C PRO A 276 -7.38 0.67 -10.69
N ILE A 277 -7.45 1.19 -9.47
CA ILE A 277 -8.17 2.44 -9.16
C ILE A 277 -7.34 3.69 -9.48
N PHE A 278 -6.02 3.54 -9.64
CA PHE A 278 -5.11 4.65 -9.90
C PHE A 278 -3.88 4.17 -10.70
N SER A 279 -3.53 4.90 -11.77
CA SER A 279 -2.46 4.53 -12.70
C SER A 279 -1.58 5.74 -13.06
N PRO A 280 -0.32 5.56 -13.50
CA PRO A 280 0.56 6.64 -13.91
C PRO A 280 -0.01 7.39 -15.12
N GLU A 281 -0.13 8.71 -15.00
CA GLU A 281 -0.71 9.58 -16.04
C GLU A 281 0.20 10.78 -16.34
N LYS A 282 0.65 11.49 -15.30
CA LYS A 282 1.48 12.69 -15.40
C LYS A 282 2.91 12.34 -15.82
N ASN A 283 3.58 13.27 -16.49
CA ASN A 283 4.96 13.04 -16.92
C ASN A 283 5.91 12.71 -15.74
N TRP A 284 5.73 13.36 -14.61
CA TRP A 284 6.54 13.11 -13.41
C TRP A 284 6.21 11.79 -12.68
N GLU A 285 5.13 11.09 -13.06
CA GLU A 285 4.83 9.72 -12.63
C GLU A 285 5.42 8.67 -13.58
N LYS A 286 5.80 9.12 -14.80
CA LYS A 286 6.34 8.25 -15.86
C LYS A 286 7.85 8.35 -16.00
N VAL A 287 8.45 9.46 -15.55
CA VAL A 287 9.88 9.76 -15.73
C VAL A 287 10.53 10.06 -14.38
N GLY A 288 11.40 9.16 -13.93
CA GLY A 288 12.13 9.28 -12.67
C GLY A 288 13.17 8.17 -12.50
N GLN A 289 13.42 7.74 -11.25
CA GLN A 289 14.36 6.63 -10.99
C GLN A 289 13.79 5.28 -11.44
N VAL A 290 12.50 5.07 -11.22
CA VAL A 290 11.72 3.94 -11.75
C VAL A 290 10.58 4.52 -12.58
N PRO A 291 10.49 4.24 -13.88
CA PRO A 291 9.46 4.80 -14.73
C PRO A 291 8.09 4.16 -14.49
N ASN A 292 7.03 4.92 -14.76
CA ASN A 292 5.63 4.45 -14.69
C ASN A 292 5.21 3.95 -13.31
N VAL A 293 5.43 4.76 -12.28
CA VAL A 293 5.06 4.43 -10.89
C VAL A 293 4.04 5.43 -10.35
N VAL A 294 2.96 4.91 -9.80
CA VAL A 294 2.18 5.52 -8.72
C VAL A 294 2.13 4.51 -7.57
N PHE A 295 2.64 4.91 -6.41
CA PHE A 295 2.79 4.04 -5.25
C PHE A 295 2.16 4.69 -4.01
N VAL A 296 0.90 4.33 -3.72
CA VAL A 296 0.17 4.90 -2.59
C VAL A 296 0.64 4.29 -1.29
N GLU A 297 1.09 5.14 -0.34
CA GLU A 297 1.62 4.71 0.94
C GLU A 297 1.10 5.52 2.12
N GLY A 298 0.49 6.68 1.84
CA GLY A 298 -0.17 7.53 2.83
C GLY A 298 -1.65 7.73 2.51
N MET A 299 -2.51 7.61 3.53
CA MET A 299 -3.94 7.85 3.39
C MET A 299 -4.48 8.50 4.66
N ILE A 300 -5.31 9.54 4.49
CA ILE A 300 -5.89 10.27 5.62
C ILE A 300 -7.24 10.87 5.27
N ARG A 301 -8.17 10.87 6.21
CA ARG A 301 -9.47 11.53 6.03
C ARG A 301 -9.37 13.00 6.46
N ARG A 302 -9.79 13.91 5.59
CA ARG A 302 -9.92 15.34 5.89
C ARG A 302 -11.31 15.82 5.49
N GLY A 303 -12.12 16.14 6.50
CA GLY A 303 -13.52 16.49 6.27
C GLY A 303 -14.28 15.40 5.53
N ASN A 304 -14.93 15.75 4.42
CA ASN A 304 -15.68 14.81 3.58
C ASN A 304 -14.83 14.26 2.42
N SER A 305 -13.52 14.06 2.62
CA SER A 305 -12.63 13.52 1.60
C SER A 305 -11.53 12.65 2.19
N TRP A 306 -11.10 11.67 1.39
CA TRP A 306 -9.85 10.95 1.60
C TRP A 306 -8.76 11.58 0.75
N LEU A 307 -7.61 11.81 1.34
CA LEU A 307 -6.37 12.19 0.66
C LEU A 307 -5.44 10.99 0.62
N PHE A 308 -4.93 10.70 -0.58
CA PHE A 308 -4.01 9.60 -0.86
C PHE A 308 -2.68 10.18 -1.31
N TYR A 309 -1.64 9.97 -0.54
CA TYR A 309 -0.29 10.42 -0.86
C TYR A 309 0.48 9.27 -1.49
N TYR A 310 1.19 9.56 -2.57
CA TYR A 310 1.85 8.52 -3.36
C TYR A 310 3.21 8.97 -3.89
N GLY A 311 4.10 7.98 -4.09
CA GLY A 311 5.33 8.15 -4.84
C GLY A 311 5.06 8.13 -6.34
N GLY A 312 5.65 9.07 -7.07
CA GLY A 312 5.63 9.13 -8.54
C GLY A 312 7.02 8.87 -9.11
N ALA A 313 7.16 7.84 -9.97
CA ALA A 313 8.40 7.44 -10.63
C ALA A 313 9.63 7.33 -9.71
N ASP A 314 9.42 6.97 -8.42
CA ASP A 314 10.41 6.90 -7.34
C ASP A 314 11.25 8.19 -7.20
N LYS A 315 10.62 9.33 -7.45
CA LYS A 315 11.31 10.61 -7.44
C LYS A 315 10.51 11.75 -6.82
N TYR A 316 9.19 11.68 -6.88
CA TYR A 316 8.30 12.75 -6.48
C TYR A 316 7.20 12.25 -5.56
N ILE A 317 6.59 13.14 -4.79
CA ILE A 317 5.38 12.86 -4.02
C ILE A 317 4.21 13.63 -4.59
N GLY A 318 3.12 12.91 -4.89
CA GLY A 318 1.84 13.47 -5.28
C GLY A 318 0.76 13.27 -4.25
N VAL A 319 -0.39 13.92 -4.48
CA VAL A 319 -1.61 13.73 -3.70
C VAL A 319 -2.80 13.56 -4.62
N ALA A 320 -3.60 12.54 -4.34
CA ALA A 320 -4.89 12.29 -4.96
C ALA A 320 -6.00 12.43 -3.92
N LYS A 321 -7.23 12.68 -4.37
CA LYS A 321 -8.39 12.93 -3.53
C LYS A 321 -9.60 12.16 -4.06
N VAL A 322 -10.40 11.66 -3.14
CA VAL A 322 -11.73 11.12 -3.42
C VAL A 322 -12.71 11.58 -2.34
N LYS A 323 -13.97 11.74 -2.69
CA LYS A 323 -15.02 12.02 -1.71
C LYS A 323 -15.14 10.82 -0.75
N ALA A 324 -15.21 11.09 0.54
CA ALA A 324 -15.50 10.05 1.51
C ALA A 324 -16.95 9.62 1.31
N ALA A 325 -17.15 8.51 0.60
CA ALA A 325 -18.42 7.79 0.65
C ALA A 325 -18.49 7.05 1.99
N ASP A 326 -19.69 6.78 2.46
CA ASP A 326 -19.90 5.88 3.58
C ASP A 326 -19.44 4.48 3.14
N LEU A 327 -18.28 4.07 3.64
CA LEU A 327 -17.76 2.72 3.46
C LEU A 327 -18.48 1.84 4.50
N HIS A 328 -19.45 1.07 4.06
CA HIS A 328 -20.25 0.15 4.89
C HIS A 328 -19.53 -1.16 5.11
#